data_37bc019660cbca39eb33238f81a75e08
#
_entry.id   37bc019660cbca39eb33238f81a75e08
#
_cell.length_a   1.000
_cell.length_b   1.000
_cell.length_c   1.000
_cell.angle_alpha   90.00
_cell.angle_beta   90.00
_cell.angle_gamma   90.00
#
_symmetry.space_group_name_H-M   'P 1'
#
loop_
_entity.id
_entity.type
_entity.pdbx_description
1 polymer ?
#
loop_
_entity_poly.entity_id
_entity_poly.type
_entity_poly.pdbx_seq_one_letter_code
_entity_poly.pdbx_strand_id
1 'polypeptide(L)'
;IIINFDFQKKEGFIPNEEITLDEDYNQAKANLKVGDTLEVIVLLADKDIILSHKAIEELYKDDALVEGIKQGNEFSVTATKEVKGGLLSKLGSYTVFIPASQIRSGYVKDLSKYVGKKLRLVALPDGVDDSKKKIVASQKSVLEAEKKAREDNFWENIEVGEIVEGQVVRFASFGAFVNVRGFDCLAHISDLSWTPIKEPSEVLELNKTYEFVVLKLDREANRVSIGYKQLLPDPWQVAFEKHPVGSVTKGKVARILPFGAFVEIEPGVDGLLHVSNVSWEWVDDIKKVLKVGDEIDVAITEFNPESKRVTLSRKATMEQPQDASENK
;
A
#
# COMPACT_ATOMS: atom_id res chain seq x y z
N ILE A 1 11.60 -47.09 32.83
CA ILE A 1 13.02 -47.03 33.21
C ILE A 1 13.11 -46.93 34.73
N ILE A 2 14.00 -47.67 35.39
CA ILE A 2 14.23 -47.59 36.82
C ILE A 2 15.51 -46.77 37.03
N ILE A 3 15.46 -45.78 37.93
CA ILE A 3 16.59 -44.90 38.27
C ILE A 3 16.91 -45.04 39.76
N ASN A 4 18.20 -45.23 40.07
CA ASN A 4 18.69 -45.21 41.43
C ASN A 4 19.18 -43.80 41.79
N PHE A 5 18.80 -43.31 42.97
CA PHE A 5 19.30 -42.03 43.48
C PHE A 5 20.60 -42.25 44.23
N ASP A 6 21.65 -41.53 43.90
CA ASP A 6 23.01 -41.67 44.47
C ASP A 6 23.09 -41.50 46.00
N PHE A 7 22.08 -40.84 46.60
CA PHE A 7 22.09 -40.48 48.03
C PHE A 7 21.03 -41.16 48.89
N GLN A 8 20.11 -41.92 48.28
CA GLN A 8 19.05 -42.61 48.99
C GLN A 8 18.87 -44.01 48.38
N LYS A 9 18.88 -45.06 49.18
CA LYS A 9 18.58 -46.44 48.76
C LYS A 9 17.07 -46.58 48.31
N LYS A 10 16.63 -45.65 47.44
CA LYS A 10 15.30 -45.64 46.87
C LYS A 10 15.40 -45.66 45.36
N GLU A 11 14.51 -46.36 44.73
CA GLU A 11 14.40 -46.45 43.31
C GLU A 11 13.22 -45.57 42.81
N GLY A 12 13.44 -44.86 41.69
CA GLY A 12 12.39 -44.12 41.01
C GLY A 12 12.06 -44.77 39.67
N PHE A 13 10.81 -44.59 39.21
CA PHE A 13 10.33 -45.14 37.97
C PHE A 13 9.95 -44.01 36.98
N ILE A 14 10.46 -44.08 35.76
CA ILE A 14 10.00 -43.22 34.66
C ILE A 14 9.04 -44.01 33.78
N PRO A 15 7.76 -43.63 33.70
CA PRO A 15 6.83 -44.16 32.72
C PRO A 15 7.30 -43.94 31.27
N ASN A 16 6.91 -44.80 30.34
CA ASN A 16 7.35 -44.66 28.95
C ASN A 16 6.91 -43.32 28.32
N GLU A 17 5.77 -42.79 28.72
CA GLU A 17 5.20 -41.51 28.29
C GLU A 17 5.98 -40.29 28.82
N GLU A 18 6.80 -40.50 29.88
CA GLU A 18 7.55 -39.45 30.56
C GLU A 18 9.07 -39.50 30.28
N ILE A 19 9.48 -40.30 29.27
CA ILE A 19 10.90 -40.44 28.89
C ILE A 19 11.41 -39.29 28.06
N THR A 20 10.63 -38.86 27.05
CA THR A 20 11.00 -37.80 26.08
C THR A 20 9.78 -37.09 25.52
N LEU A 21 10.02 -35.89 24.95
CA LEU A 21 9.05 -35.14 24.17
C LEU A 21 8.85 -35.69 22.76
N ASP A 22 9.79 -36.49 22.26
CA ASP A 22 9.70 -37.04 20.91
C ASP A 22 8.61 -38.14 20.85
N GLU A 23 7.92 -38.23 19.70
CA GLU A 23 6.84 -39.20 19.48
C GLU A 23 7.34 -40.67 19.55
N ASP A 24 8.64 -40.90 19.26
CA ASP A 24 9.25 -42.22 19.30
C ASP A 24 10.08 -42.45 20.58
N TYR A 25 9.36 -42.71 21.68
CA TYR A 25 10.00 -43.05 22.96
C TYR A 25 10.86 -44.32 22.90
N ASN A 26 10.63 -45.23 21.94
CA ASN A 26 11.44 -46.46 21.79
C ASN A 26 12.84 -46.14 21.34
N GLN A 27 13.05 -45.17 20.46
CA GLN A 27 14.34 -44.71 20.00
C GLN A 27 15.10 -44.00 21.13
N ALA A 28 14.42 -43.14 21.88
CA ALA A 28 14.98 -42.46 23.05
C ALA A 28 15.42 -43.48 24.10
N LYS A 29 14.62 -44.51 24.38
CA LYS A 29 14.93 -45.61 25.29
C LYS A 29 16.12 -46.47 24.82
N ALA A 30 16.23 -46.71 23.50
CA ALA A 30 17.35 -47.51 22.94
C ALA A 30 18.70 -46.80 23.06
N ASN A 31 18.72 -45.47 23.14
CA ASN A 31 19.92 -44.68 23.31
C ASN A 31 20.45 -44.65 24.74
N LEU A 32 19.61 -45.00 25.72
CA LEU A 32 19.99 -45.03 27.14
C LEU A 32 20.64 -46.36 27.53
N LYS A 33 21.76 -46.27 28.24
CA LYS A 33 22.48 -47.43 28.72
C LYS A 33 22.43 -47.50 30.26
N VAL A 34 22.57 -48.71 30.78
CA VAL A 34 22.71 -48.90 32.23
C VAL A 34 24.01 -48.24 32.71
N GLY A 35 23.86 -47.31 33.65
CA GLY A 35 24.96 -46.49 34.17
C GLY A 35 24.96 -45.04 33.66
N ASP A 36 24.09 -44.67 32.73
CA ASP A 36 23.93 -43.28 32.33
C ASP A 36 23.25 -42.46 33.43
N THR A 37 23.67 -41.22 33.59
CA THR A 37 23.05 -40.26 34.52
C THR A 37 21.99 -39.45 33.79
N LEU A 38 20.78 -39.43 34.34
CA LEU A 38 19.64 -38.69 33.80
C LEU A 38 19.17 -37.65 34.81
N GLU A 39 18.93 -36.43 34.34
CA GLU A 39 18.21 -35.42 35.09
C GLU A 39 16.70 -35.68 35.01
N VAL A 40 16.01 -35.68 36.15
CA VAL A 40 14.59 -36.01 36.23
C VAL A 40 13.87 -35.15 37.25
N ILE A 41 12.59 -34.87 36.98
CA ILE A 41 11.69 -34.21 37.92
C ILE A 41 10.86 -35.29 38.62
N VAL A 42 10.67 -35.14 39.92
CA VAL A 42 9.79 -35.98 40.71
C VAL A 42 8.34 -35.52 40.53
N LEU A 43 7.54 -36.33 39.87
CA LEU A 43 6.10 -36.06 39.72
C LEU A 43 5.26 -36.51 40.92
N LEU A 44 5.62 -37.62 41.47
CA LEU A 44 4.98 -38.19 42.67
C LEU A 44 6.01 -38.80 43.59
N ALA A 45 5.92 -38.55 44.89
CA ALA A 45 6.81 -39.07 45.91
C ALA A 45 5.98 -39.60 47.10
N ASP A 46 5.25 -40.71 46.88
CA ASP A 46 4.51 -41.41 47.93
C ASP A 46 5.14 -42.80 48.18
N LYS A 47 4.41 -43.86 47.95
CA LYS A 47 4.94 -45.23 48.05
C LYS A 47 5.88 -45.55 46.90
N ASP A 48 5.49 -45.10 45.69
CA ASP A 48 6.30 -45.20 44.47
C ASP A 48 6.74 -43.79 44.06
N ILE A 49 8.02 -43.65 43.68
CA ILE A 49 8.54 -42.40 43.19
C ILE A 49 8.44 -42.39 41.65
N ILE A 50 7.54 -41.55 41.14
CA ILE A 50 7.33 -41.38 39.70
C ILE A 50 8.15 -40.16 39.22
N LEU A 51 8.94 -40.38 38.19
CA LEU A 51 9.87 -39.42 37.62
C LEU A 51 9.53 -39.09 36.19
N SER A 52 9.87 -37.89 35.75
CA SER A 52 9.75 -37.46 34.37
C SER A 52 11.06 -36.83 33.90
N HIS A 53 11.62 -37.32 32.80
CA HIS A 53 12.67 -36.68 32.04
C HIS A 53 12.11 -35.71 31.01
N LYS A 54 10.91 -36.05 30.45
CA LYS A 54 10.16 -35.19 29.56
C LYS A 54 9.91 -33.80 30.14
N ALA A 55 9.58 -33.72 31.44
CA ALA A 55 9.34 -32.43 32.11
C ALA A 55 10.64 -31.57 32.20
N ILE A 56 11.82 -32.17 32.24
CA ILE A 56 13.09 -31.44 32.13
C ILE A 56 13.34 -30.97 30.72
N GLU A 57 13.12 -31.81 29.72
CA GLU A 57 13.21 -31.40 28.30
C GLU A 57 12.28 -30.24 27.97
N GLU A 58 11.06 -30.23 28.51
CA GLU A 58 10.12 -29.11 28.41
C GLU A 58 10.69 -27.83 29.04
N LEU A 59 11.28 -27.92 30.23
CA LEU A 59 11.90 -26.78 30.91
C LEU A 59 13.07 -26.21 30.11
N TYR A 60 13.96 -27.05 29.59
CA TYR A 60 15.09 -26.59 28.78
C TYR A 60 14.65 -25.97 27.46
N LYS A 61 13.59 -26.49 26.82
CA LYS A 61 12.99 -25.88 25.63
C LYS A 61 12.37 -24.53 25.97
N ASP A 62 11.66 -24.42 27.07
CA ASP A 62 11.09 -23.16 27.54
C ASP A 62 12.19 -22.13 27.85
N ASP A 63 13.26 -22.51 28.55
CA ASP A 63 14.36 -21.62 28.90
C ASP A 63 15.15 -21.13 27.67
N ALA A 64 15.41 -22.02 26.71
CA ALA A 64 16.05 -21.65 25.45
C ALA A 64 15.16 -20.69 24.60
N LEU A 65 13.85 -20.94 24.60
CA LEU A 65 12.88 -20.08 23.92
C LEU A 65 12.81 -18.70 24.58
N VAL A 66 12.79 -18.65 25.91
CA VAL A 66 12.74 -17.40 26.67
C VAL A 66 14.03 -16.60 26.53
N GLU A 67 15.19 -17.28 26.48
CA GLU A 67 16.47 -16.59 26.21
C GLU A 67 16.49 -15.95 24.83
N GLY A 68 15.98 -16.61 23.78
CA GLY A 68 15.78 -16.01 22.47
C GLY A 68 14.81 -14.83 22.50
N ILE A 69 13.75 -14.90 23.30
CA ILE A 69 12.79 -13.82 23.48
C ILE A 69 13.43 -12.60 24.18
N LYS A 70 14.30 -12.81 25.15
CA LYS A 70 15.08 -11.74 25.80
C LYS A 70 16.03 -11.03 24.83
N GLN A 71 16.56 -11.78 23.86
CA GLN A 71 17.40 -11.24 22.79
C GLN A 71 16.59 -10.48 21.71
N GLY A 72 15.27 -10.45 21.84
CA GLY A 72 14.38 -9.73 20.91
C GLY A 72 13.87 -10.57 19.74
N ASN A 73 14.03 -11.88 19.79
CA ASN A 73 13.50 -12.77 18.77
C ASN A 73 11.97 -12.75 18.78
N GLU A 74 11.39 -12.83 17.58
CA GLU A 74 9.94 -12.93 17.39
C GLU A 74 9.45 -14.33 17.79
N PHE A 75 8.34 -14.38 18.48
CA PHE A 75 7.65 -15.63 18.86
C PHE A 75 6.15 -15.55 18.59
N SER A 76 5.51 -16.70 18.54
CA SER A 76 4.08 -16.79 18.27
C SER A 76 3.34 -17.44 19.42
N VAL A 77 2.21 -16.86 19.81
CA VAL A 77 1.30 -17.44 20.80
C VAL A 77 -0.16 -17.33 20.36
N THR A 78 -0.99 -18.23 20.89
CA THR A 78 -2.44 -18.11 20.68
C THR A 78 -3.05 -17.40 21.88
N ALA A 79 -3.76 -16.28 21.64
CA ALA A 79 -4.43 -15.54 22.71
C ALA A 79 -5.53 -16.41 23.33
N THR A 80 -5.41 -16.69 24.64
CA THR A 80 -6.35 -17.60 25.35
C THR A 80 -7.49 -16.86 26.02
N LYS A 81 -7.24 -15.67 26.56
CA LYS A 81 -8.23 -14.94 27.36
C LYS A 81 -8.05 -13.43 27.23
N GLU A 82 -9.19 -12.73 27.18
CA GLU A 82 -9.24 -11.28 27.36
C GLU A 82 -9.24 -10.94 28.85
N VAL A 83 -8.48 -9.89 29.22
CA VAL A 83 -8.43 -9.34 30.55
C VAL A 83 -8.52 -7.81 30.51
N LYS A 84 -8.75 -7.18 31.65
CA LYS A 84 -8.79 -5.72 31.77
C LYS A 84 -7.43 -5.14 31.34
N GLY A 85 -7.41 -4.48 30.18
CA GLY A 85 -6.23 -3.82 29.63
C GLY A 85 -5.42 -4.61 28.60
N GLY A 86 -5.83 -5.84 28.20
CA GLY A 86 -5.08 -6.59 27.20
C GLY A 86 -5.54 -8.03 27.03
N LEU A 87 -4.66 -8.82 26.42
CA LEU A 87 -4.84 -10.26 26.20
C LEU A 87 -3.85 -11.05 27.04
N LEU A 88 -4.25 -12.22 27.46
CA LEU A 88 -3.39 -13.22 28.07
C LEU A 88 -3.22 -14.43 27.16
N SER A 89 -2.02 -14.98 27.18
CA SER A 89 -1.68 -16.22 26.52
C SER A 89 -0.71 -17.02 27.39
N LYS A 90 -0.41 -18.27 26.99
CA LYS A 90 0.59 -19.13 27.61
C LYS A 90 1.66 -19.50 26.61
N LEU A 91 2.90 -19.53 27.06
CA LEU A 91 4.05 -20.03 26.35
C LEU A 91 4.84 -20.91 27.29
N GLY A 92 4.66 -22.24 27.18
CA GLY A 92 5.19 -23.19 28.15
C GLY A 92 4.74 -22.84 29.57
N SER A 93 5.70 -22.68 30.48
CA SER A 93 5.49 -22.30 31.87
C SER A 93 5.23 -20.80 32.08
N TYR A 94 5.44 -19.95 31.05
CA TYR A 94 5.30 -18.50 31.14
C TYR A 94 3.90 -18.02 30.75
N THR A 95 3.44 -16.97 31.45
CA THR A 95 2.23 -16.24 31.10
C THR A 95 2.59 -15.02 30.26
N VAL A 96 2.08 -14.93 29.03
CA VAL A 96 2.30 -13.81 28.12
C VAL A 96 1.15 -12.82 28.25
N PHE A 97 1.47 -11.58 28.59
CA PHE A 97 0.52 -10.48 28.63
C PHE A 97 0.77 -9.52 27.46
N ILE A 98 -0.28 -9.21 26.72
CA ILE A 98 -0.24 -8.31 25.57
C ILE A 98 -1.15 -7.12 25.90
N PRO A 99 -0.59 -5.94 26.22
CA PRO A 99 -1.39 -4.75 26.46
C PRO A 99 -2.25 -4.38 25.25
N ALA A 100 -3.45 -3.87 25.44
CA ALA A 100 -4.34 -3.45 24.36
C ALA A 100 -3.70 -2.45 23.39
N SER A 101 -2.86 -1.54 23.92
CA SER A 101 -2.08 -0.57 23.15
C SER A 101 -0.97 -1.19 22.30
N GLN A 102 -0.59 -2.44 22.58
CA GLN A 102 0.50 -3.15 21.93
C GLN A 102 0.01 -4.22 20.93
N ILE A 103 -1.28 -4.28 20.64
CA ILE A 103 -1.84 -5.23 19.66
C ILE A 103 -1.66 -4.69 18.24
N ARG A 104 -1.96 -3.40 18.01
CA ARG A 104 -1.76 -2.74 16.71
C ARG A 104 -1.66 -1.22 16.87
N SER A 105 -1.22 -0.54 15.82
CA SER A 105 -1.26 0.92 15.77
C SER A 105 -2.71 1.40 15.71
N GLY A 106 -3.14 2.20 16.70
CA GLY A 106 -4.49 2.70 16.86
C GLY A 106 -5.31 1.99 17.93
N TYR A 107 -6.45 2.57 18.26
CA TYR A 107 -7.32 2.08 19.35
C TYR A 107 -8.07 0.80 18.93
N VAL A 108 -7.96 -0.23 19.74
CA VAL A 108 -8.69 -1.50 19.59
C VAL A 108 -9.92 -1.45 20.49
N LYS A 109 -11.11 -1.34 19.88
CA LYS A 109 -12.38 -1.29 20.62
C LYS A 109 -12.79 -2.64 21.21
N ASP A 110 -12.41 -3.74 20.57
CA ASP A 110 -12.90 -5.07 20.87
C ASP A 110 -11.73 -6.06 20.83
N LEU A 111 -11.32 -6.49 22.00
CA LEU A 111 -10.21 -7.44 22.18
C LEU A 111 -10.66 -8.89 21.97
N SER A 112 -11.94 -9.17 22.12
CA SER A 112 -12.50 -10.52 22.00
C SER A 112 -12.23 -11.15 20.63
N LYS A 113 -12.14 -10.33 19.59
CA LYS A 113 -11.83 -10.76 18.21
C LYS A 113 -10.44 -11.37 18.03
N TYR A 114 -9.56 -11.14 18.98
CA TYR A 114 -8.19 -11.66 18.97
C TYR A 114 -8.06 -12.95 19.78
N VAL A 115 -9.00 -13.27 20.65
CA VAL A 115 -9.03 -14.53 21.41
C VAL A 115 -9.14 -15.70 20.43
N GLY A 116 -8.30 -16.72 20.61
CA GLY A 116 -8.18 -17.86 19.72
C GLY A 116 -7.32 -17.64 18.47
N LYS A 117 -6.83 -16.41 18.23
CA LYS A 117 -5.93 -16.13 17.10
C LYS A 117 -4.47 -16.30 17.49
N LYS A 118 -3.68 -16.79 16.55
CA LYS A 118 -2.23 -16.86 16.66
C LYS A 118 -1.65 -15.47 16.40
N LEU A 119 -0.92 -14.91 17.36
CA LEU A 119 -0.32 -13.59 17.32
C LEU A 119 1.19 -13.73 17.28
N ARG A 120 1.86 -12.98 16.42
CA ARG A 120 3.33 -12.86 16.38
C ARG A 120 3.74 -11.68 17.24
N LEU A 121 4.65 -11.88 18.14
CA LEU A 121 4.99 -10.97 19.22
C LEU A 121 6.52 -10.83 19.37
N VAL A 122 6.93 -9.68 19.87
CA VAL A 122 8.27 -9.44 20.40
C VAL A 122 8.12 -8.97 21.84
N ALA A 123 9.00 -9.42 22.74
CA ALA A 123 8.99 -8.94 24.11
C ALA A 123 9.28 -7.43 24.16
N LEU A 124 8.61 -6.72 25.04
CA LEU A 124 8.95 -5.32 25.31
C LEU A 124 10.31 -5.27 26.06
N PRO A 125 11.05 -4.16 25.95
CA PRO A 125 12.23 -3.94 26.79
C PRO A 125 11.85 -4.17 28.27
N ASP A 126 12.65 -4.95 28.98
CA ASP A 126 12.41 -5.36 30.39
C ASP A 126 11.06 -6.08 30.62
N GLY A 127 10.44 -6.58 29.54
CA GLY A 127 9.14 -7.26 29.60
C GLY A 127 9.18 -8.70 30.08
N VAL A 128 10.36 -9.30 30.30
CA VAL A 128 10.50 -10.67 30.76
C VAL A 128 10.84 -10.69 32.25
N ASP A 129 9.96 -11.25 33.07
CA ASP A 129 10.14 -11.43 34.51
C ASP A 129 10.20 -12.94 34.82
N ASP A 130 11.42 -13.46 34.95
CA ASP A 130 11.64 -14.89 35.24
C ASP A 130 11.15 -15.29 36.62
N SER A 131 11.19 -14.39 37.60
CA SER A 131 10.76 -14.65 38.96
C SER A 131 9.25 -14.92 39.04
N LYS A 132 8.47 -14.23 38.21
CA LYS A 132 7.01 -14.37 38.11
C LYS A 132 6.58 -15.21 36.91
N LYS A 133 7.52 -15.71 36.12
CA LYS A 133 7.24 -16.42 34.85
C LYS A 133 6.26 -15.65 33.96
N LYS A 134 6.55 -14.34 33.75
CA LYS A 134 5.69 -13.45 33.01
C LYS A 134 6.44 -12.75 31.88
N ILE A 135 5.83 -12.69 30.71
CA ILE A 135 6.35 -11.97 29.54
C ILE A 135 5.33 -10.90 29.15
N VAL A 136 5.78 -9.66 28.98
CA VAL A 136 4.97 -8.58 28.40
C VAL A 136 5.45 -8.37 26.97
N ALA A 137 4.57 -8.52 26.01
CA ALA A 137 4.92 -8.55 24.59
C ALA A 137 4.03 -7.63 23.73
N SER A 138 4.55 -7.30 22.55
CA SER A 138 3.96 -6.39 21.59
C SER A 138 3.83 -7.06 20.22
N GLN A 139 2.64 -7.05 19.65
CA GLN A 139 2.40 -7.32 18.23
C GLN A 139 2.63 -6.07 17.40
N LYS A 140 2.34 -4.90 17.96
CA LYS A 140 2.49 -3.60 17.30
C LYS A 140 3.91 -3.42 16.79
N SER A 141 4.92 -3.76 17.60
CA SER A 141 6.34 -3.65 17.21
C SER A 141 6.68 -4.53 16.01
N VAL A 142 6.14 -5.75 15.93
CA VAL A 142 6.31 -6.64 14.77
C VAL A 142 5.69 -6.02 13.52
N LEU A 143 4.44 -5.55 13.62
CA LEU A 143 3.74 -4.94 12.50
C LEU A 143 4.40 -3.64 12.01
N GLU A 144 4.94 -2.84 12.92
CA GLU A 144 5.67 -1.62 12.58
C GLU A 144 7.03 -1.93 11.92
N ALA A 145 7.75 -2.95 12.41
CA ALA A 145 8.98 -3.41 11.78
C ALA A 145 8.73 -3.95 10.37
N GLU A 146 7.69 -4.75 10.17
CA GLU A 146 7.30 -5.24 8.85
C GLU A 146 6.86 -4.11 7.91
N LYS A 147 6.13 -3.13 8.44
CA LYS A 147 5.74 -1.95 7.66
C LYS A 147 6.97 -1.18 7.22
N LYS A 148 7.89 -0.91 8.14
CA LYS A 148 9.15 -0.23 7.85
C LYS A 148 10.00 -1.00 6.83
N ALA A 149 10.15 -2.30 7.00
CA ALA A 149 10.91 -3.14 6.05
C ALA A 149 10.28 -3.12 4.63
N ARG A 150 8.93 -3.11 4.54
CA ARG A 150 8.23 -2.96 3.25
C ARG A 150 8.44 -1.57 2.64
N GLU A 151 8.40 -0.52 3.48
CA GLU A 151 8.68 0.85 3.05
C GLU A 151 10.12 0.99 2.57
N ASP A 152 11.10 0.48 3.32
CA ASP A 152 12.51 0.50 2.94
C ASP A 152 12.75 -0.25 1.61
N ASN A 153 12.19 -1.46 1.47
CA ASN A 153 12.27 -2.23 0.22
C ASN A 153 11.58 -1.53 -0.95
N PHE A 154 10.47 -0.85 -0.71
CA PHE A 154 9.78 -0.04 -1.72
C PHE A 154 10.69 1.11 -2.20
N TRP A 155 11.33 1.85 -1.26
CA TRP A 155 12.20 2.97 -1.58
C TRP A 155 13.52 2.56 -2.28
N GLU A 156 13.98 1.32 -2.10
CA GLU A 156 15.17 0.78 -2.76
C GLU A 156 14.88 0.35 -4.20
N ASN A 157 13.64 -0.05 -4.49
CA ASN A 157 13.25 -0.66 -5.75
C ASN A 157 12.31 0.19 -6.60
N ILE A 158 12.20 1.48 -6.34
CA ILE A 158 11.36 2.39 -7.13
C ILE A 158 12.17 3.50 -7.75
N GLU A 159 11.91 3.79 -9.04
CA GLU A 159 12.58 4.84 -9.81
C GLU A 159 11.58 5.79 -10.44
N VAL A 160 12.02 7.04 -10.66
CA VAL A 160 11.22 8.03 -11.40
C VAL A 160 11.12 7.60 -12.86
N GLY A 161 9.91 7.63 -13.41
CA GLY A 161 9.61 7.16 -14.77
C GLY A 161 9.25 5.67 -14.85
N GLU A 162 9.36 4.90 -13.77
CA GLU A 162 8.92 3.51 -13.73
C GLU A 162 7.40 3.41 -13.87
N ILE A 163 6.94 2.40 -14.64
CA ILE A 163 5.52 2.04 -14.71
C ILE A 163 5.23 1.02 -13.62
N VAL A 164 4.29 1.34 -12.74
CA VAL A 164 3.92 0.53 -11.60
C VAL A 164 2.42 0.24 -11.57
N GLU A 165 2.07 -0.97 -11.17
CA GLU A 165 0.68 -1.32 -10.90
C GLU A 165 0.28 -0.86 -9.49
N GLY A 166 -0.87 -0.19 -9.38
CA GLY A 166 -1.39 0.28 -8.11
C GLY A 166 -2.90 0.12 -7.99
N GLN A 167 -3.34 -0.23 -6.80
CA GLN A 167 -4.76 -0.33 -6.47
C GLN A 167 -5.27 0.97 -5.86
N VAL A 168 -6.36 1.50 -6.38
CA VAL A 168 -7.01 2.71 -5.85
C VAL A 168 -7.68 2.39 -4.52
N VAL A 169 -7.20 3.02 -3.43
CA VAL A 169 -7.68 2.77 -2.07
C VAL A 169 -8.74 3.79 -1.65
N ARG A 170 -8.54 5.06 -1.97
CA ARG A 170 -9.46 6.15 -1.60
C ARG A 170 -9.30 7.35 -2.50
N PHE A 171 -10.36 8.13 -2.62
CA PHE A 171 -10.35 9.43 -3.27
C PHE A 171 -10.25 10.59 -2.26
N ALA A 172 -9.61 11.66 -2.70
CA ALA A 172 -9.62 12.97 -2.04
C ALA A 172 -9.98 14.04 -3.07
N SER A 173 -10.37 15.23 -2.65
CA SER A 173 -10.72 16.32 -3.56
C SER A 173 -9.60 16.75 -4.51
N PHE A 174 -8.36 16.52 -4.11
CA PHE A 174 -7.14 16.87 -4.86
C PHE A 174 -6.49 15.70 -5.62
N GLY A 175 -7.03 14.48 -5.50
CA GLY A 175 -6.46 13.31 -6.17
C GLY A 175 -6.90 11.98 -5.60
N ALA A 176 -6.24 10.91 -6.05
CA ALA A 176 -6.48 9.54 -5.62
C ALA A 176 -5.26 9.01 -4.83
N PHE A 177 -5.53 8.27 -3.75
CA PHE A 177 -4.53 7.47 -3.07
C PHE A 177 -4.52 6.07 -3.64
N VAL A 178 -3.35 5.65 -4.06
CA VAL A 178 -3.13 4.40 -4.76
C VAL A 178 -2.08 3.59 -4.00
N ASN A 179 -2.39 2.37 -3.66
CA ASN A 179 -1.46 1.46 -3.02
C ASN A 179 -0.61 0.76 -4.07
N VAL A 180 0.69 1.01 -4.04
CA VAL A 180 1.70 0.41 -4.91
C VAL A 180 2.64 -0.43 -4.06
N ARG A 181 2.66 -1.75 -4.25
CA ARG A 181 3.54 -2.67 -3.50
C ARG A 181 3.46 -2.50 -1.97
N GLY A 182 2.28 -2.09 -1.43
CA GLY A 182 2.07 -1.86 0.00
C GLY A 182 2.38 -0.45 0.49
N PHE A 183 2.79 0.47 -0.39
CA PHE A 183 3.02 1.89 -0.10
C PHE A 183 1.91 2.76 -0.70
N ASP A 184 1.46 3.78 0.04
CA ASP A 184 0.39 4.67 -0.41
C ASP A 184 0.98 5.86 -1.18
N CYS A 185 0.78 5.85 -2.50
CA CYS A 185 1.18 6.89 -3.43
C CYS A 185 0.03 7.87 -3.70
N LEU A 186 0.34 9.09 -4.11
CA LEU A 186 -0.62 10.11 -4.48
C LEU A 186 -0.63 10.34 -6.00
N ALA A 187 -1.77 10.12 -6.64
CA ALA A 187 -2.06 10.57 -7.99
C ALA A 187 -2.86 11.87 -7.91
N HIS A 188 -2.22 13.01 -8.19
CA HIS A 188 -2.90 14.31 -8.17
C HIS A 188 -3.92 14.40 -9.31
N ILE A 189 -5.02 15.13 -9.10
CA ILE A 189 -6.10 15.26 -10.09
C ILE A 189 -5.60 15.75 -11.45
N SER A 190 -4.62 16.65 -11.49
CA SER A 190 -3.99 17.14 -12.72
C SER A 190 -3.13 16.08 -13.46
N ASP A 191 -2.79 14.98 -12.80
CA ASP A 191 -1.98 13.90 -13.35
C ASP A 191 -2.78 12.64 -13.68
N LEU A 192 -4.11 12.70 -13.51
CA LEU A 192 -5.03 11.63 -13.86
C LEU A 192 -5.56 11.75 -15.29
N SER A 193 -5.80 12.97 -15.79
CA SER A 193 -6.36 13.21 -17.11
C SER A 193 -5.69 14.40 -17.79
N TRP A 194 -5.69 14.39 -19.12
CA TRP A 194 -5.32 15.51 -19.95
C TRP A 194 -6.44 16.57 -20.00
N THR A 195 -7.69 16.17 -19.86
CA THR A 195 -8.84 17.07 -19.76
C THR A 195 -9.11 17.44 -18.31
N PRO A 196 -9.59 18.67 -18.03
CA PRO A 196 -9.99 19.05 -16.67
C PRO A 196 -11.13 18.15 -16.17
N ILE A 197 -10.90 17.47 -15.06
CA ILE A 197 -11.89 16.65 -14.35
C ILE A 197 -12.23 17.31 -13.01
N LYS A 198 -13.43 17.10 -12.50
CA LYS A 198 -13.86 17.64 -11.21
C LYS A 198 -13.49 16.71 -10.05
N GLU A 199 -13.59 15.43 -10.29
CA GLU A 199 -13.35 14.39 -9.29
C GLU A 199 -12.51 13.25 -9.90
N PRO A 200 -11.61 12.66 -9.11
CA PRO A 200 -10.82 11.50 -9.53
C PRO A 200 -11.66 10.28 -9.94
N SER A 201 -12.89 10.19 -9.43
CA SER A 201 -13.86 9.13 -9.72
C SER A 201 -14.37 9.12 -11.16
N GLU A 202 -14.16 10.21 -11.91
CA GLU A 202 -14.48 10.27 -13.34
C GLU A 202 -13.54 9.41 -14.21
N VAL A 203 -12.32 9.15 -13.72
CA VAL A 203 -11.26 8.43 -14.45
C VAL A 203 -10.91 7.09 -13.80
N LEU A 204 -10.96 7.02 -12.47
CA LEU A 204 -10.55 5.85 -11.71
C LEU A 204 -11.72 5.29 -10.90
N GLU A 205 -11.71 3.98 -10.67
CA GLU A 205 -12.68 3.31 -9.80
C GLU A 205 -12.01 2.79 -8.53
N LEU A 206 -12.74 2.85 -7.40
CA LEU A 206 -12.24 2.33 -6.12
C LEU A 206 -11.98 0.82 -6.19
N ASN A 207 -10.91 0.40 -5.53
CA ASN A 207 -10.46 -1.00 -5.43
C ASN A 207 -10.06 -1.66 -6.77
N LYS A 208 -10.03 -0.91 -7.87
CA LYS A 208 -9.46 -1.39 -9.13
C LYS A 208 -7.97 -1.10 -9.21
N THR A 209 -7.27 -1.96 -9.94
CA THR A 209 -5.83 -1.83 -10.23
C THR A 209 -5.65 -1.17 -11.59
N TYR A 210 -4.75 -0.20 -11.66
CA TYR A 210 -4.35 0.52 -12.85
C TYR A 210 -2.83 0.64 -12.90
N GLU A 211 -2.29 0.86 -14.09
CA GLU A 211 -0.89 1.23 -14.28
C GLU A 211 -0.70 2.73 -14.08
N PHE A 212 0.39 3.11 -13.44
CA PHE A 212 0.77 4.51 -13.21
C PHE A 212 2.25 4.70 -13.49
N VAL A 213 2.64 5.90 -13.86
CA VAL A 213 4.05 6.31 -13.98
C VAL A 213 4.46 7.04 -12.72
N VAL A 214 5.63 6.72 -12.18
CA VAL A 214 6.22 7.43 -11.04
C VAL A 214 6.76 8.78 -11.52
N LEU A 215 6.19 9.87 -10.99
CA LEU A 215 6.56 11.23 -11.40
C LEU A 215 7.61 11.86 -10.49
N LYS A 216 7.46 11.64 -9.18
CA LYS A 216 8.35 12.25 -8.18
C LYS A 216 8.46 11.35 -6.96
N LEU A 217 9.67 11.26 -6.42
CA LEU A 217 10.01 10.59 -5.17
C LEU A 217 10.47 11.63 -4.16
N ASP A 218 9.85 11.68 -3.00
CA ASP A 218 10.18 12.54 -1.87
C ASP A 218 10.35 11.70 -0.61
N ARG A 219 11.58 11.25 -0.37
CA ARG A 219 11.92 10.39 0.78
C ARG A 219 11.77 11.11 2.12
N GLU A 220 12.10 12.41 2.18
CA GLU A 220 12.04 13.17 3.43
C GLU A 220 10.59 13.37 3.88
N ALA A 221 9.70 13.68 2.94
CA ALA A 221 8.28 13.81 3.20
C ALA A 221 7.52 12.46 3.20
N ASN A 222 8.20 11.35 2.91
CA ASN A 222 7.64 10.00 2.73
C ASN A 222 6.46 10.01 1.75
N ARG A 223 6.63 10.66 0.58
CA ARG A 223 5.60 10.86 -0.45
C ARG A 223 6.09 10.45 -1.82
N VAL A 224 5.23 9.77 -2.54
CA VAL A 224 5.45 9.39 -3.94
C VAL A 224 4.29 9.94 -4.76
N SER A 225 4.63 10.70 -5.81
CA SER A 225 3.67 11.22 -6.78
C SER A 225 3.68 10.33 -8.01
N ILE A 226 2.51 9.90 -8.42
CA ILE A 226 2.28 9.05 -9.58
C ILE A 226 1.28 9.71 -10.54
N GLY A 227 1.35 9.35 -11.81
CA GLY A 227 0.46 9.89 -12.82
C GLY A 227 -0.10 8.79 -13.72
N TYR A 228 -1.32 8.98 -14.16
CA TYR A 228 -2.03 8.09 -15.06
C TYR A 228 -2.03 8.61 -16.50
N LYS A 229 -2.18 9.94 -16.67
CA LYS A 229 -2.28 10.58 -17.99
C LYS A 229 -1.06 10.34 -18.90
N GLN A 230 0.12 10.11 -18.31
CA GLN A 230 1.36 9.88 -19.06
C GLN A 230 1.33 8.55 -19.85
N LEU A 231 0.48 7.61 -19.45
CA LEU A 231 0.24 6.35 -20.16
C LEU A 231 -0.81 6.50 -21.27
N LEU A 232 -1.58 7.59 -21.23
CA LEU A 232 -2.57 7.89 -22.26
C LEU A 232 -1.93 8.71 -23.38
N PRO A 233 -2.32 8.50 -24.63
CA PRO A 233 -1.83 9.31 -25.73
C PRO A 233 -2.12 10.81 -25.46
N ASP A 234 -1.12 11.66 -25.70
CA ASP A 234 -1.30 13.10 -25.54
C ASP A 234 -2.30 13.61 -26.61
N PRO A 235 -3.44 14.20 -26.20
CA PRO A 235 -4.45 14.70 -27.13
C PRO A 235 -3.86 15.71 -28.13
N TRP A 236 -2.85 16.47 -27.73
CA TRP A 236 -2.20 17.46 -28.60
C TRP A 236 -1.39 16.82 -29.71
N GLN A 237 -0.70 15.70 -29.45
CA GLN A 237 0.02 14.96 -30.48
C GLN A 237 -0.96 14.25 -31.43
N VAL A 238 -1.99 13.60 -30.87
CA VAL A 238 -3.02 12.94 -31.66
C VAL A 238 -3.77 13.95 -32.55
N ALA A 239 -4.09 15.13 -32.00
CA ALA A 239 -4.72 16.18 -32.79
C ALA A 239 -3.81 16.75 -33.89
N PHE A 240 -2.51 16.88 -33.63
CA PHE A 240 -1.53 17.30 -34.61
C PHE A 240 -1.42 16.34 -35.80
N GLU A 241 -1.43 15.02 -35.53
CA GLU A 241 -1.41 14.01 -36.58
C GLU A 241 -2.69 13.98 -37.41
N LYS A 242 -3.86 14.16 -36.77
CA LYS A 242 -5.16 14.16 -37.43
C LYS A 242 -5.44 15.44 -38.25
N HIS A 243 -4.94 16.57 -37.76
CA HIS A 243 -5.27 17.89 -38.28
C HIS A 243 -3.99 18.65 -38.68
N PRO A 244 -3.39 18.33 -39.84
CA PRO A 244 -2.21 19.04 -40.31
C PRO A 244 -2.53 20.50 -40.62
N VAL A 245 -1.48 21.35 -40.55
CA VAL A 245 -1.60 22.78 -40.92
C VAL A 245 -2.17 22.94 -42.33
N GLY A 246 -3.17 23.78 -42.44
CA GLY A 246 -3.94 23.99 -43.68
C GLY A 246 -5.19 23.15 -43.82
N SER A 247 -5.43 22.18 -42.95
CA SER A 247 -6.66 21.39 -42.94
C SER A 247 -7.83 22.19 -42.36
N VAL A 248 -9.04 21.85 -42.84
CA VAL A 248 -10.30 22.39 -42.31
C VAL A 248 -10.94 21.35 -41.39
N THR A 249 -11.30 21.77 -40.20
CA THR A 249 -12.00 20.92 -39.22
C THR A 249 -13.16 21.64 -38.58
N LYS A 250 -14.11 20.89 -38.06
CA LYS A 250 -15.18 21.44 -37.20
C LYS A 250 -14.70 21.60 -35.79
N GLY A 251 -14.96 22.77 -35.23
CA GLY A 251 -14.65 23.02 -33.83
C GLY A 251 -15.83 23.65 -33.12
N LYS A 252 -15.91 23.44 -31.82
CA LYS A 252 -16.95 23.99 -30.96
C LYS A 252 -16.44 25.19 -30.19
N VAL A 253 -17.13 26.30 -30.19
CA VAL A 253 -16.75 27.51 -29.44
C VAL A 253 -16.88 27.23 -27.94
N ALA A 254 -15.74 27.08 -27.24
CA ALA A 254 -15.66 26.81 -25.81
C ALA A 254 -15.84 28.09 -24.98
N ARG A 255 -15.19 29.20 -25.39
CA ARG A 255 -15.25 30.48 -24.67
C ARG A 255 -14.92 31.64 -25.61
N ILE A 256 -15.48 32.83 -25.32
CA ILE A 256 -15.27 34.04 -26.10
C ILE A 256 -14.61 35.10 -25.22
N LEU A 257 -13.53 35.70 -25.74
CA LEU A 257 -12.76 36.78 -25.13
C LEU A 257 -12.77 38.02 -26.04
N PRO A 258 -12.40 39.21 -25.55
CA PRO A 258 -12.41 40.44 -26.36
C PRO A 258 -11.52 40.38 -27.61
N PHE A 259 -10.45 39.58 -27.56
CA PHE A 259 -9.46 39.47 -28.67
C PHE A 259 -9.66 38.25 -29.56
N GLY A 260 -10.61 37.36 -29.22
CA GLY A 260 -10.84 36.15 -30.00
C GLY A 260 -11.73 35.13 -29.28
N ALA A 261 -11.91 33.97 -29.90
CA ALA A 261 -12.60 32.84 -29.33
C ALA A 261 -11.65 31.63 -29.19
N PHE A 262 -11.85 30.86 -28.14
CA PHE A 262 -11.26 29.53 -28.04
C PHE A 262 -12.26 28.52 -28.61
N VAL A 263 -11.76 27.74 -29.53
CA VAL A 263 -12.54 26.73 -30.25
C VAL A 263 -11.93 25.39 -30.01
N GLU A 264 -12.66 24.48 -29.38
CA GLU A 264 -12.28 23.09 -29.15
C GLU A 264 -12.38 22.33 -30.48
N ILE A 265 -11.25 21.83 -30.97
CA ILE A 265 -11.16 21.03 -32.21
C ILE A 265 -11.14 19.53 -31.94
N GLU A 266 -10.61 19.12 -30.80
CA GLU A 266 -10.65 17.74 -30.24
C GLU A 266 -10.81 17.87 -28.73
N PRO A 267 -11.30 16.84 -28.03
CA PRO A 267 -11.45 16.87 -26.56
C PRO A 267 -10.13 17.23 -25.86
N GLY A 268 -10.11 18.40 -25.19
CA GLY A 268 -8.94 18.92 -24.50
C GLY A 268 -7.93 19.69 -25.37
N VAL A 269 -8.24 19.96 -26.62
CA VAL A 269 -7.41 20.75 -27.54
C VAL A 269 -8.16 21.99 -28.01
N ASP A 270 -7.86 23.13 -27.38
CA ASP A 270 -8.47 24.44 -27.70
C ASP A 270 -7.55 25.22 -28.63
N GLY A 271 -8.06 25.61 -29.79
CA GLY A 271 -7.38 26.52 -30.70
C GLY A 271 -7.88 27.98 -30.54
N LEU A 272 -6.95 28.92 -30.71
CA LEU A 272 -7.28 30.36 -30.69
C LEU A 272 -7.73 30.85 -32.08
N LEU A 273 -8.97 31.30 -32.15
CA LEU A 273 -9.53 32.01 -33.27
C LEU A 273 -9.47 33.52 -32.97
N HIS A 274 -8.44 34.21 -33.47
CA HIS A 274 -8.30 35.67 -33.29
C HIS A 274 -9.44 36.43 -33.99
N VAL A 275 -9.86 37.58 -33.45
CA VAL A 275 -10.95 38.40 -34.02
C VAL A 275 -10.78 38.71 -35.49
N SER A 276 -9.54 38.99 -35.94
CA SER A 276 -9.19 39.26 -37.35
C SER A 276 -9.36 38.05 -38.28
N ASN A 277 -9.45 36.85 -37.73
CA ASN A 277 -9.57 35.59 -38.47
C ASN A 277 -11.02 35.00 -38.43
N VAL A 278 -11.95 35.73 -37.81
CA VAL A 278 -13.37 35.28 -37.70
C VAL A 278 -14.13 35.49 -38.98
N SER A 279 -13.98 36.67 -39.62
CA SER A 279 -14.69 37.04 -40.83
C SER A 279 -13.85 37.96 -41.74
N TRP A 280 -14.24 38.11 -43.00
CA TRP A 280 -13.69 39.09 -43.91
C TRP A 280 -14.12 40.51 -43.56
N GLU A 281 -15.33 40.68 -42.98
CA GLU A 281 -15.84 41.97 -42.52
C GLU A 281 -15.24 42.31 -41.13
N TRP A 282 -15.15 43.62 -40.86
CA TRP A 282 -14.68 44.10 -39.54
C TRP A 282 -15.67 43.72 -38.43
N VAL A 283 -15.17 43.01 -37.45
CA VAL A 283 -15.99 42.54 -36.29
C VAL A 283 -15.61 43.36 -35.06
N ASP A 284 -16.49 44.28 -34.63
CA ASP A 284 -16.32 45.09 -33.42
C ASP A 284 -16.46 44.24 -32.15
N ASP A 285 -17.40 43.31 -32.13
CA ASP A 285 -17.66 42.44 -31.01
C ASP A 285 -17.89 40.99 -31.50
N ILE A 286 -16.99 40.11 -31.15
CA ILE A 286 -17.03 38.72 -31.56
C ILE A 286 -18.31 37.98 -31.09
N LYS A 287 -18.91 38.45 -29.95
CA LYS A 287 -20.16 37.89 -29.39
C LYS A 287 -21.36 38.11 -30.28
N LYS A 288 -21.31 39.04 -31.24
CA LYS A 288 -22.36 39.27 -32.22
C LYS A 288 -22.35 38.25 -33.36
N VAL A 289 -21.15 37.64 -33.59
CA VAL A 289 -20.90 36.70 -34.69
C VAL A 289 -20.86 35.24 -34.22
N LEU A 290 -20.37 35.01 -33.00
CA LEU A 290 -20.21 33.68 -32.43
C LEU A 290 -20.83 33.60 -31.04
N LYS A 291 -21.43 32.46 -30.74
CA LYS A 291 -21.93 32.13 -29.39
C LYS A 291 -21.17 30.93 -28.81
N VAL A 292 -21.05 30.89 -27.49
CA VAL A 292 -20.48 29.73 -26.81
C VAL A 292 -21.38 28.51 -27.10
N GLY A 293 -20.76 27.43 -27.57
CA GLY A 293 -21.45 26.21 -27.98
C GLY A 293 -21.70 26.08 -29.48
N ASP A 294 -21.46 27.13 -30.29
CA ASP A 294 -21.59 27.06 -31.75
C ASP A 294 -20.56 26.11 -32.35
N GLU A 295 -20.95 25.30 -33.32
CA GLU A 295 -20.06 24.52 -34.16
C GLU A 295 -19.72 25.35 -35.42
N ILE A 296 -18.44 25.51 -35.68
CA ILE A 296 -17.93 26.28 -36.81
C ILE A 296 -16.83 25.52 -37.56
N ASP A 297 -16.78 25.72 -38.88
CA ASP A 297 -15.68 25.22 -39.69
C ASP A 297 -14.51 26.21 -39.58
N VAL A 298 -13.33 25.67 -39.23
CA VAL A 298 -12.10 26.45 -39.06
C VAL A 298 -10.94 25.78 -39.78
N ALA A 299 -10.08 26.57 -40.37
CA ALA A 299 -8.83 26.12 -40.94
C ALA A 299 -7.70 26.31 -39.91
N ILE A 300 -6.82 25.36 -39.81
CA ILE A 300 -5.62 25.41 -38.93
C ILE A 300 -4.53 26.17 -39.65
N THR A 301 -4.16 27.33 -39.14
CA THR A 301 -3.06 28.15 -39.71
C THR A 301 -1.73 27.86 -39.09
N GLU A 302 -1.71 27.50 -37.81
CA GLU A 302 -0.53 27.11 -37.06
C GLU A 302 -0.89 26.08 -36.03
N PHE A 303 -0.04 25.07 -35.88
CA PHE A 303 -0.19 24.03 -34.84
C PHE A 303 1.16 23.71 -34.23
N ASN A 304 1.31 23.98 -32.93
CA ASN A 304 2.51 23.67 -32.19
C ASN A 304 2.13 22.79 -30.95
N PRO A 305 2.37 21.49 -31.02
CA PRO A 305 2.02 20.57 -29.92
C PRO A 305 2.88 20.80 -28.68
N GLU A 306 4.14 21.21 -28.79
CA GLU A 306 5.03 21.42 -27.65
C GLU A 306 4.59 22.61 -26.79
N SER A 307 4.26 23.74 -27.46
CA SER A 307 3.74 24.93 -26.76
C SER A 307 2.26 24.88 -26.45
N LYS A 308 1.58 23.82 -26.87
CA LYS A 308 0.11 23.64 -26.75
C LYS A 308 -0.65 24.84 -27.31
N ARG A 309 -0.31 25.23 -28.55
CA ARG A 309 -0.93 26.36 -29.25
C ARG A 309 -1.39 25.94 -30.63
N VAL A 310 -2.65 26.26 -30.92
CA VAL A 310 -3.25 26.12 -32.25
C VAL A 310 -3.87 27.47 -32.63
N THR A 311 -3.51 27.99 -33.79
CA THR A 311 -4.11 29.18 -34.35
C THR A 311 -5.08 28.77 -35.44
N LEU A 312 -6.28 29.31 -35.36
CA LEU A 312 -7.41 28.95 -36.21
C LEU A 312 -7.84 30.17 -37.08
N SER A 313 -8.37 29.90 -38.27
CA SER A 313 -8.96 30.88 -39.13
C SER A 313 -10.32 30.39 -39.69
N ARG A 314 -11.40 31.03 -39.34
CA ARG A 314 -12.68 30.84 -39.97
C ARG A 314 -12.75 31.53 -41.33
N LYS A 315 -12.07 32.68 -41.45
CA LYS A 315 -11.95 33.46 -42.69
C LYS A 315 -11.45 32.60 -43.84
N ALA A 316 -10.50 31.68 -43.58
CA ALA A 316 -9.91 30.80 -44.60
C ALA A 316 -10.91 29.72 -45.12
N THR A 317 -12.02 29.49 -44.43
CA THR A 317 -13.08 28.53 -44.83
C THR A 317 -14.26 29.23 -45.53
N MET A 318 -14.29 30.57 -45.52
CA MET A 318 -15.34 31.39 -46.16
C MET A 318 -14.87 31.84 -47.53
N GLU A 319 -15.78 31.84 -48.50
CA GLU A 319 -15.49 32.44 -49.79
C GLU A 319 -15.10 33.94 -49.63
N GLN A 320 -14.06 34.35 -50.32
CA GLN A 320 -13.64 35.75 -50.34
C GLN A 320 -14.81 36.57 -50.95
N PRO A 321 -15.29 37.65 -50.32
CA PRO A 321 -16.23 38.54 -50.98
C PRO A 321 -15.55 39.04 -52.29
N GLN A 322 -16.15 38.72 -53.41
CA GLN A 322 -15.70 39.27 -54.69
C GLN A 322 -15.78 40.79 -54.59
N ASP A 323 -14.62 41.44 -54.66
CA ASP A 323 -14.59 42.92 -54.72
C ASP A 323 -15.51 43.40 -55.84
N ALA A 324 -16.53 44.13 -55.48
CA ALA A 324 -17.36 44.90 -56.41
C ALA A 324 -16.57 46.12 -56.92
N SER A 325 -15.40 45.86 -57.52
CA SER A 325 -14.53 46.89 -58.14
C SER A 325 -14.17 46.58 -59.59
N GLU A 326 -15.23 46.21 -60.37
CA GLU A 326 -15.17 46.40 -61.83
C GLU A 326 -16.49 46.99 -62.27
N ASN A 327 -16.68 48.25 -61.99
CA ASN A 327 -17.59 49.12 -62.78
C ASN A 327 -17.39 50.60 -62.42
N LYS A 328 -16.30 51.16 -62.99
CA LYS A 328 -16.29 52.57 -63.50
C LYS A 328 -15.24 52.74 -64.56
#